data_2efe1afa018d590f04794d98fec5d83d
#
_entry.id   2efe1afa018d590f04794d98fec5d83d
#
_cell.length_a   1.000
_cell.length_b   1.000
_cell.length_c   1.000
_cell.angle_alpha   90.00
_cell.angle_beta   90.00
_cell.angle_gamma   90.00
#
_symmetry.space_group_name_H-M   'P 1'
#
loop_
_entity.id
_entity.type
_entity.pdbx_description
1 polymer ?
#
loop_
_entity_poly.entity_id
_entity_poly.type
_entity_poly.pdbx_seq_one_letter_code
_entity_poly.pdbx_strand_id
1 'polypeptide(L)'
;REEMENSEQTKETIPPCSLTMGIATLLSAKSIYLTAWGEEKAEIMQKVVENSITDTLPASFLQTHPNAHVVIDLGAAHHLTRIEHPWLVTSCQWSDKLVRSALVWLCQKLGKPILKLTNKDYNENGLSELLALYGSAYNANIKIFNDLQHTITGWPGGKPNADDTYRPERATPFPKKVIVFSPHPDDDVISMGGTIRRL
;
A
#
# COMPACT_ATOMS: atom_id res chain seq x y z
N ARG A 1 -5.97 52.06 -13.09
CA ARG A 1 -4.62 52.36 -12.61
C ARG A 1 -4.23 51.24 -11.64
N GLU A 2 -3.34 50.43 -12.16
CA GLU A 2 -2.77 49.23 -11.57
C GLU A 2 -1.88 49.63 -10.42
N GLU A 3 -2.05 48.96 -9.30
CA GLU A 3 -1.00 48.84 -8.31
C GLU A 3 -0.55 47.35 -8.31
N MET A 4 0.53 47.11 -9.03
CA MET A 4 1.27 45.86 -8.91
C MET A 4 1.99 45.87 -7.56
N GLU A 5 1.50 45.10 -6.60
CA GLU A 5 2.28 44.75 -5.44
C GLU A 5 3.39 43.77 -5.82
N ASN A 6 4.59 44.27 -5.89
CA ASN A 6 5.82 43.48 -5.91
C ASN A 6 5.96 42.72 -4.59
N SER A 7 5.56 41.48 -4.56
CA SER A 7 6.04 40.55 -3.55
C SER A 7 7.47 40.11 -3.92
N GLU A 8 8.46 40.86 -3.51
CA GLU A 8 9.83 40.36 -3.42
C GLU A 8 9.85 39.22 -2.39
N GLN A 9 9.71 38.01 -2.87
CA GLN A 9 10.10 36.82 -2.14
C GLN A 9 11.64 36.94 -1.96
N THR A 10 12.05 37.31 -0.78
CA THR A 10 13.45 37.20 -0.32
C THR A 10 13.84 35.73 -0.52
N LYS A 11 14.59 35.44 -1.60
CA LYS A 11 15.29 34.16 -1.74
C LYS A 11 16.29 34.12 -0.58
N GLU A 12 15.94 33.40 0.48
CA GLU A 12 16.89 33.01 1.50
C GLU A 12 18.03 32.28 0.79
N THR A 13 19.18 32.94 0.72
CA THR A 13 20.41 32.34 0.20
C THR A 13 20.81 31.22 1.13
N ILE A 14 20.59 29.98 0.72
CA ILE A 14 21.03 28.80 1.46
C ILE A 14 22.56 28.91 1.60
N PRO A 15 23.11 28.90 2.80
CA PRO A 15 24.56 29.00 2.99
C PRO A 15 25.26 27.82 2.30
N PRO A 16 26.40 28.04 1.64
CA PRO A 16 27.09 27.00 0.87
C PRO A 16 27.69 25.89 1.74
N CYS A 17 27.78 26.08 3.03
CA CYS A 17 28.32 25.13 3.99
C CYS A 17 27.52 25.12 5.27
N SER A 18 27.41 23.96 5.90
CA SER A 18 26.84 23.76 7.23
C SER A 18 27.81 23.01 8.12
N LEU A 19 27.76 23.28 9.43
CA LEU A 19 28.49 22.51 10.44
C LEU A 19 27.53 21.41 10.98
N THR A 20 28.02 20.19 11.04
CA THR A 20 27.28 19.07 11.63
C THR A 20 28.18 18.22 12.50
N MET A 21 27.59 17.51 13.47
CA MET A 21 28.32 16.49 14.23
C MET A 21 28.48 15.23 13.39
N GLY A 22 29.66 14.64 13.42
CA GLY A 22 29.89 13.33 12.79
C GLY A 22 29.07 12.23 13.47
N ILE A 23 28.69 11.19 12.68
CA ILE A 23 27.86 10.09 13.17
C ILE A 23 28.51 9.37 14.38
N ALA A 24 29.84 9.19 14.38
CA ALA A 24 30.55 8.57 15.50
C ALA A 24 30.37 9.36 16.82
N THR A 25 30.35 10.70 16.76
CA THR A 25 30.08 11.55 17.93
C THR A 25 28.63 11.38 18.41
N LEU A 26 27.67 11.30 17.49
CA LEU A 26 26.26 11.04 17.83
C LEU A 26 26.08 9.68 18.49
N LEU A 27 26.72 8.63 17.95
CA LEU A 27 26.65 7.27 18.48
C LEU A 27 27.34 7.09 19.85
N SER A 28 28.16 8.05 20.30
CA SER A 28 28.75 8.03 21.64
C SER A 28 27.77 8.50 22.74
N ALA A 29 26.60 8.98 22.39
CA ALA A 29 25.56 9.37 23.34
C ALA A 29 25.04 8.17 24.15
N LYS A 30 24.53 8.40 25.36
CA LYS A 30 23.92 7.35 26.20
C LYS A 30 22.55 6.88 25.64
N SER A 31 21.84 7.79 25.01
CA SER A 31 20.51 7.54 24.41
C SER A 31 20.35 8.44 23.20
N ILE A 32 19.73 7.91 22.15
CA ILE A 32 19.46 8.64 20.92
C ILE A 32 17.96 8.57 20.63
N TYR A 33 17.38 9.70 20.30
CA TYR A 33 15.98 9.79 19.85
C TYR A 33 15.96 10.34 18.43
N LEU A 34 15.52 9.51 17.49
CA LEU A 34 15.22 9.91 16.11
C LEU A 34 13.73 10.21 16.01
N THR A 35 13.40 11.40 15.58
CA THR A 35 12.02 11.83 15.41
C THR A 35 11.72 12.19 13.95
N ALA A 36 10.58 11.76 13.42
CA ALA A 36 10.12 12.11 12.09
C ALA A 36 8.60 12.13 11.99
N TRP A 37 8.05 13.00 11.15
CA TRP A 37 6.64 13.17 10.92
C TRP A 37 6.33 13.32 9.44
N GLY A 38 5.14 12.84 9.04
CA GLY A 38 4.58 12.99 7.71
C GLY A 38 4.96 11.89 6.74
N GLU A 39 4.05 11.64 5.81
CA GLU A 39 4.15 10.54 4.84
C GLU A 39 5.37 10.69 3.91
N GLU A 40 5.80 11.91 3.65
CA GLU A 40 7.01 12.19 2.88
C GLU A 40 8.31 11.61 3.49
N LYS A 41 8.27 11.26 4.77
CA LYS A 41 9.38 10.60 5.49
C LYS A 41 9.28 9.07 5.49
N ALA A 42 8.18 8.49 5.01
CA ALA A 42 7.92 7.06 5.13
C ALA A 42 9.00 6.20 4.46
N GLU A 43 9.39 6.53 3.23
CA GLU A 43 10.40 5.77 2.50
C GLU A 43 11.77 5.83 3.17
N ILE A 44 12.18 7.03 3.62
CA ILE A 44 13.48 7.17 4.27
C ILE A 44 13.50 6.51 5.64
N MET A 45 12.39 6.56 6.39
CA MET A 45 12.29 5.90 7.69
C MET A 45 12.34 4.39 7.56
N GLN A 46 11.72 3.79 6.54
CA GLN A 46 11.87 2.38 6.23
C GLN A 46 13.34 2.02 5.99
N LYS A 47 14.04 2.81 5.15
CA LYS A 47 15.46 2.58 4.86
C LYS A 47 16.33 2.69 6.11
N VAL A 48 16.05 3.66 6.99
CA VAL A 48 16.79 3.86 8.24
C VAL A 48 16.63 2.72 9.22
N VAL A 49 15.41 2.18 9.34
CA VAL A 49 15.05 1.21 10.40
C VAL A 49 15.22 -0.24 9.95
N GLU A 50 14.91 -0.55 8.69
CA GLU A 50 14.77 -1.94 8.22
C GLU A 50 15.83 -2.35 7.20
N ASN A 51 16.44 -1.41 6.46
CA ASN A 51 17.43 -1.75 5.45
C ASN A 51 18.83 -1.89 6.02
N SER A 52 19.75 -2.38 5.18
CA SER A 52 21.17 -2.51 5.56
C SER A 52 21.78 -1.17 5.91
N ILE A 53 22.67 -1.19 6.89
CA ILE A 53 23.43 0.01 7.30
C ILE A 53 24.35 0.43 6.16
N THR A 54 24.34 1.72 5.84
CA THR A 54 25.12 2.28 4.74
C THR A 54 25.60 3.71 5.02
N ASP A 55 26.78 4.06 4.53
CA ASP A 55 27.35 5.41 4.62
C ASP A 55 26.54 6.43 3.82
N THR A 56 25.81 5.99 2.79
CA THR A 56 24.95 6.88 2.00
C THR A 56 23.72 7.32 2.77
N LEU A 57 23.38 6.63 3.87
CA LEU A 57 22.30 6.95 4.79
C LEU A 57 22.81 6.88 6.23
N PRO A 58 23.53 7.91 6.72
CA PRO A 58 24.16 7.86 8.03
C PRO A 58 23.22 7.57 9.20
N ALA A 59 21.95 7.92 9.12
CA ALA A 59 20.96 7.59 10.13
C ALA A 59 20.76 6.06 10.30
N SER A 60 21.11 5.24 9.31
CA SER A 60 21.03 3.78 9.41
C SER A 60 21.99 3.21 10.48
N PHE A 61 23.06 3.90 10.82
CA PHE A 61 23.97 3.50 11.90
C PHE A 61 23.29 3.49 13.29
N LEU A 62 22.16 4.16 13.47
CA LEU A 62 21.37 4.07 14.71
C LEU A 62 20.96 2.64 15.04
N GLN A 63 20.85 1.76 14.05
CA GLN A 63 20.60 0.33 14.26
C GLN A 63 21.70 -0.37 15.09
N THR A 64 22.90 0.18 15.15
CA THR A 64 24.01 -0.35 15.96
C THR A 64 24.02 0.17 17.39
N HIS A 65 23.22 1.19 17.68
CA HIS A 65 23.24 1.82 19.00
C HIS A 65 22.35 1.08 20.00
N PRO A 66 22.84 0.70 21.18
CA PRO A 66 22.11 -0.15 22.13
C PRO A 66 20.87 0.53 22.74
N ASN A 67 20.80 1.86 22.68
CA ASN A 67 19.71 2.63 23.27
C ASN A 67 19.23 3.74 22.30
N ALA A 68 18.91 3.36 21.08
CA ALA A 68 18.27 4.22 20.09
C ALA A 68 16.75 4.04 20.11
N HIS A 69 16.04 5.14 20.09
CA HIS A 69 14.58 5.19 20.07
C HIS A 69 14.12 5.94 18.82
N VAL A 70 13.17 5.35 18.10
CA VAL A 70 12.55 5.97 16.93
C VAL A 70 11.12 6.35 17.30
N VAL A 71 10.81 7.65 17.24
CA VAL A 71 9.51 8.21 17.57
C VAL A 71 8.95 8.87 16.32
N ILE A 72 7.97 8.24 15.69
CA ILE A 72 7.40 8.66 14.42
C ILE A 72 5.87 8.59 14.46
N ASP A 73 5.20 9.38 13.64
CA ASP A 73 3.76 9.27 13.43
C ASP A 73 3.41 8.16 12.44
N LEU A 74 2.11 7.90 12.27
CA LEU A 74 1.64 6.87 11.34
C LEU A 74 1.97 7.19 9.88
N GLY A 75 2.05 8.47 9.51
CA GLY A 75 2.47 8.90 8.18
C GLY A 75 3.90 8.48 7.90
N ALA A 76 4.85 8.85 8.77
CA ALA A 76 6.25 8.47 8.64
C ALA A 76 6.50 6.95 8.82
N ALA A 77 5.60 6.23 9.50
CA ALA A 77 5.68 4.79 9.70
C ALA A 77 5.06 3.97 8.55
N HIS A 78 4.40 4.61 7.58
CA HIS A 78 3.52 3.96 6.61
C HIS A 78 4.17 2.79 5.85
N HIS A 79 5.44 2.93 5.46
CA HIS A 79 6.17 1.88 4.73
C HIS A 79 6.92 0.88 5.61
N LEU A 80 6.86 1.02 6.94
CA LEU A 80 7.45 0.00 7.81
C LEU A 80 6.72 -1.33 7.65
N THR A 81 7.47 -2.42 7.55
CA THR A 81 6.94 -3.78 7.36
C THR A 81 5.86 -4.12 8.40
N ARG A 82 6.04 -3.70 9.65
CA ARG A 82 5.04 -3.91 10.70
C ARG A 82 3.71 -3.19 10.50
N ILE A 83 3.69 -2.15 9.67
CA ILE A 83 2.48 -1.37 9.34
C ILE A 83 1.88 -1.85 8.01
N GLU A 84 2.71 -1.96 6.98
CA GLU A 84 2.25 -2.30 5.64
C GLU A 84 1.98 -3.80 5.49
N HIS A 85 2.84 -4.65 6.08
CA HIS A 85 2.79 -6.10 5.96
C HIS A 85 2.95 -6.78 7.33
N PRO A 86 2.07 -6.50 8.30
CA PRO A 86 2.24 -6.91 9.69
C PRO A 86 2.38 -8.43 9.86
N TRP A 87 1.78 -9.23 8.98
CA TRP A 87 1.87 -10.70 8.99
C TRP A 87 3.29 -11.25 8.79
N LEU A 88 4.23 -10.42 8.30
CA LEU A 88 5.63 -10.82 8.14
C LEU A 88 6.46 -10.72 9.42
N VAL A 89 5.98 -9.98 10.42
CA VAL A 89 6.74 -9.68 11.65
C VAL A 89 6.04 -10.10 12.94
N THR A 90 4.72 -10.33 12.90
CA THR A 90 3.94 -10.73 14.07
C THR A 90 2.68 -11.47 13.65
N SER A 91 2.08 -12.24 14.59
CA SER A 91 0.75 -12.78 14.37
C SER A 91 -0.29 -11.65 14.31
N CYS A 92 -1.28 -11.80 13.44
CA CYS A 92 -2.25 -10.77 13.12
C CYS A 92 -3.67 -11.18 13.53
N GLN A 93 -4.47 -10.18 13.89
CA GLN A 93 -5.92 -10.35 13.88
C GLN A 93 -6.43 -10.14 12.44
N TRP A 94 -6.78 -11.24 11.78
CA TRP A 94 -7.15 -11.24 10.38
C TRP A 94 -8.55 -10.64 10.15
N SER A 95 -8.60 -9.40 9.71
CA SER A 95 -9.80 -8.78 9.15
C SER A 95 -9.90 -9.06 7.65
N ASP A 96 -11.10 -8.99 7.07
CA ASP A 96 -11.29 -9.15 5.61
C ASP A 96 -10.41 -8.18 4.79
N LYS A 97 -10.22 -6.96 5.28
CA LYS A 97 -9.32 -5.98 4.66
C LYS A 97 -7.88 -6.46 4.67
N LEU A 98 -7.41 -6.98 5.81
CA LEU A 98 -6.02 -7.45 5.95
C LEU A 98 -5.77 -8.70 5.11
N VAL A 99 -6.70 -9.64 5.08
CA VAL A 99 -6.63 -10.84 4.23
C VAL A 99 -6.53 -10.43 2.76
N ARG A 100 -7.36 -9.49 2.31
CA ARG A 100 -7.31 -8.97 0.94
C ARG A 100 -5.95 -8.36 0.62
N SER A 101 -5.44 -7.49 1.50
CA SER A 101 -4.12 -6.86 1.31
C SER A 101 -3.00 -7.91 1.23
N ALA A 102 -3.03 -8.91 2.10
CA ALA A 102 -2.03 -9.98 2.12
C ALA A 102 -2.05 -10.82 0.84
N LEU A 103 -3.23 -11.16 0.32
CA LEU A 103 -3.32 -11.93 -0.92
C LEU A 103 -2.93 -11.11 -2.15
N VAL A 104 -3.31 -9.84 -2.22
CA VAL A 104 -2.87 -8.95 -3.30
C VAL A 104 -1.35 -8.80 -3.28
N TRP A 105 -0.77 -8.56 -2.11
CA TRP A 105 0.68 -8.54 -1.94
C TRP A 105 1.35 -9.84 -2.39
N LEU A 106 0.80 -11.01 -2.01
CA LEU A 106 1.35 -12.30 -2.40
C LEU A 106 1.30 -12.50 -3.92
N CYS A 107 0.19 -12.10 -4.57
CA CYS A 107 0.06 -12.12 -6.02
C CYS A 107 1.14 -11.28 -6.70
N GLN A 108 1.35 -10.06 -6.23
CA GLN A 108 2.35 -9.13 -6.78
C GLN A 108 3.77 -9.66 -6.57
N LYS A 109 4.08 -10.15 -5.37
CA LYS A 109 5.39 -10.70 -5.03
C LYS A 109 5.76 -11.90 -5.89
N LEU A 110 4.81 -12.79 -6.18
CA LEU A 110 5.05 -14.01 -6.95
C LEU A 110 4.76 -13.86 -8.45
N GLY A 111 4.17 -12.76 -8.90
CA GLY A 111 3.68 -12.61 -10.27
C GLY A 111 2.61 -13.63 -10.64
N LYS A 112 1.82 -14.11 -9.67
CA LYS A 112 0.79 -15.14 -9.88
C LYS A 112 -0.62 -14.56 -9.72
N PRO A 113 -1.58 -14.92 -10.59
CA PRO A 113 -2.98 -14.56 -10.35
C PRO A 113 -3.52 -15.27 -9.10
N ILE A 114 -4.45 -14.62 -8.40
CA ILE A 114 -4.98 -15.06 -7.11
C ILE A 114 -5.47 -16.50 -7.11
N LEU A 115 -6.19 -16.94 -8.17
CA LEU A 115 -6.72 -18.30 -8.28
C LEU A 115 -5.65 -19.38 -8.54
N LYS A 116 -4.39 -18.96 -8.77
CA LYS A 116 -3.26 -19.87 -8.99
C LYS A 116 -2.34 -19.97 -7.77
N LEU A 117 -2.63 -19.25 -6.69
CA LEU A 117 -1.89 -19.36 -5.45
C LEU A 117 -2.18 -20.72 -4.79
N THR A 118 -1.12 -21.36 -4.28
CA THR A 118 -1.16 -22.69 -3.67
C THR A 118 -0.86 -22.63 -2.17
N ASN A 119 -1.14 -23.69 -1.43
CA ASN A 119 -0.78 -23.80 -0.02
C ASN A 119 0.72 -23.59 0.21
N LYS A 120 1.56 -24.04 -0.74
CA LYS A 120 3.00 -23.82 -0.69
C LYS A 120 3.34 -22.34 -0.73
N ASP A 121 2.72 -21.59 -1.64
CA ASP A 121 2.95 -20.14 -1.76
C ASP A 121 2.62 -19.41 -0.46
N TYR A 122 1.54 -19.79 0.23
CA TYR A 122 1.18 -19.23 1.54
C TYR A 122 2.22 -19.55 2.61
N ASN A 123 2.60 -20.83 2.73
CA ASN A 123 3.54 -21.29 3.76
C ASN A 123 4.93 -20.63 3.61
N GLU A 124 5.43 -20.50 2.38
CA GLU A 124 6.74 -19.92 2.11
C GLU A 124 6.77 -18.40 2.28
N ASN A 125 5.61 -17.75 2.41
CA ASN A 125 5.49 -16.29 2.48
C ASN A 125 4.83 -15.79 3.78
N GLY A 126 4.82 -16.59 4.85
CA GLY A 126 4.38 -16.16 6.18
C GLY A 126 2.85 -16.05 6.33
N LEU A 127 2.07 -16.68 5.43
CA LEU A 127 0.61 -16.64 5.44
C LEU A 127 -0.03 -17.98 5.89
N SER A 128 0.72 -18.84 6.59
CA SER A 128 0.21 -20.14 7.06
C SER A 128 -1.01 -20.03 7.96
N GLU A 129 -1.14 -18.93 8.72
CA GLU A 129 -2.31 -18.67 9.55
C GLU A 129 -3.60 -18.59 8.72
N LEU A 130 -3.53 -18.08 7.49
CA LEU A 130 -4.69 -18.05 6.58
C LEU A 130 -5.11 -19.43 6.13
N LEU A 131 -4.17 -20.37 6.00
CA LEU A 131 -4.51 -21.76 5.69
C LEU A 131 -5.28 -22.41 6.85
N ALA A 132 -4.90 -22.10 8.09
CA ALA A 132 -5.63 -22.57 9.26
C ALA A 132 -7.04 -21.94 9.33
N LEU A 133 -7.17 -20.65 9.00
CA LEU A 133 -8.44 -19.93 9.03
C LEU A 133 -9.42 -20.36 7.94
N TYR A 134 -8.94 -20.59 6.71
CA TYR A 134 -9.79 -20.93 5.54
C TYR A 134 -9.75 -22.42 5.17
N GLY A 135 -8.92 -23.22 5.82
CA GLY A 135 -8.73 -24.64 5.54
C GLY A 135 -7.83 -24.93 4.32
N SER A 136 -7.74 -24.01 3.36
CA SER A 136 -6.86 -24.14 2.18
C SER A 136 -6.66 -22.80 1.48
N ALA A 137 -5.58 -22.70 0.69
CA ALA A 137 -5.37 -21.58 -0.22
C ALA A 137 -6.53 -21.44 -1.23
N TYR A 138 -7.05 -22.55 -1.73
CA TYR A 138 -8.17 -22.54 -2.67
C TYR A 138 -9.39 -21.79 -2.12
N ASN A 139 -9.78 -22.07 -0.89
CA ASN A 139 -10.94 -21.44 -0.25
C ASN A 139 -10.69 -19.94 -0.02
N ALA A 140 -9.50 -19.58 0.47
CA ALA A 140 -9.11 -18.17 0.65
C ALA A 140 -9.10 -17.41 -0.67
N ASN A 141 -8.51 -18.01 -1.71
CA ASN A 141 -8.44 -17.43 -3.05
C ASN A 141 -9.83 -17.17 -3.63
N ILE A 142 -10.73 -18.15 -3.54
CA ILE A 142 -12.11 -18.02 -4.06
C ILE A 142 -12.87 -16.94 -3.32
N LYS A 143 -12.76 -16.89 -1.97
CA LYS A 143 -13.43 -15.86 -1.18
C LYS A 143 -12.97 -14.46 -1.61
N ILE A 144 -11.66 -14.23 -1.61
CA ILE A 144 -11.12 -12.91 -1.93
C ILE A 144 -11.33 -12.54 -3.41
N PHE A 145 -11.24 -13.50 -4.32
CA PHE A 145 -11.56 -13.26 -5.73
C PHE A 145 -13.01 -12.80 -5.91
N ASN A 146 -13.95 -13.45 -5.22
CA ASN A 146 -15.35 -13.05 -5.25
C ASN A 146 -15.55 -11.65 -4.64
N ASP A 147 -14.92 -11.36 -3.49
CA ASP A 147 -14.98 -10.05 -2.85
C ASP A 147 -14.46 -8.96 -3.80
N LEU A 148 -13.33 -9.21 -4.47
CA LEU A 148 -12.76 -8.27 -5.45
C LEU A 148 -13.67 -8.06 -6.66
N GLN A 149 -14.28 -9.12 -7.19
CA GLN A 149 -15.26 -9.00 -8.29
C GLN A 149 -16.44 -8.10 -7.91
N HIS A 150 -16.89 -8.14 -6.66
CA HIS A 150 -17.98 -7.30 -6.19
C HIS A 150 -17.59 -5.83 -5.99
N THR A 151 -16.29 -5.52 -5.97
CA THR A 151 -15.83 -4.10 -5.90
C THR A 151 -15.89 -3.39 -7.25
N ILE A 152 -16.03 -4.12 -8.35
CA ILE A 152 -16.17 -3.53 -9.69
C ILE A 152 -17.53 -2.84 -9.77
N THR A 153 -17.51 -1.51 -9.76
CA THR A 153 -18.70 -0.69 -9.91
C THR A 153 -19.29 -0.86 -11.31
N GLY A 154 -20.62 -0.94 -11.38
CA GLY A 154 -21.30 -1.04 -12.66
C GLY A 154 -21.38 -2.44 -13.26
N TRP A 155 -21.06 -3.50 -12.52
CA TRP A 155 -21.34 -4.86 -12.95
C TRP A 155 -22.83 -5.17 -12.76
N PRO A 156 -23.71 -4.78 -13.69
CA PRO A 156 -25.13 -5.03 -13.58
C PRO A 156 -25.35 -6.55 -13.77
N GLY A 157 -26.11 -7.14 -12.89
CA GLY A 157 -26.33 -8.57 -12.91
C GLY A 157 -25.08 -9.34 -12.55
N GLY A 158 -24.31 -8.85 -11.60
CA GLY A 158 -23.32 -9.61 -10.87
C GLY A 158 -23.85 -10.99 -10.60
N LYS A 159 -23.07 -11.93 -10.14
CA LYS A 159 -23.49 -13.31 -9.91
C LYS A 159 -24.93 -13.36 -9.40
N PRO A 160 -25.77 -14.31 -9.84
CA PRO A 160 -27.18 -14.37 -9.50
C PRO A 160 -27.52 -14.29 -8.01
N ASN A 161 -26.56 -14.60 -7.15
CA ASN A 161 -26.68 -14.59 -5.68
C ASN A 161 -25.81 -13.50 -5.03
N ALA A 162 -25.43 -12.44 -5.76
CA ALA A 162 -24.70 -11.33 -5.17
C ALA A 162 -25.61 -10.57 -4.20
N ASP A 163 -25.18 -10.43 -2.96
CA ASP A 163 -25.83 -9.57 -1.99
C ASP A 163 -25.55 -8.11 -2.34
N ASP A 164 -26.52 -7.45 -2.95
CA ASP A 164 -26.45 -6.05 -3.33
C ASP A 164 -27.10 -5.12 -2.28
N THR A 165 -27.39 -5.63 -1.10
CA THR A 165 -28.08 -4.89 0.00
C THR A 165 -27.37 -3.59 0.36
N TYR A 166 -26.05 -3.57 0.25
CA TYR A 166 -25.21 -2.39 0.57
C TYR A 166 -24.94 -1.47 -0.62
N ARG A 167 -25.57 -1.73 -1.78
CA ARG A 167 -25.34 -0.96 -3.00
C ARG A 167 -26.68 -0.59 -3.64
N PRO A 168 -27.38 0.38 -3.07
CA PRO A 168 -28.68 0.82 -3.57
C PRO A 168 -28.64 1.30 -5.04
N GLU A 169 -27.47 1.74 -5.52
CA GLU A 169 -27.24 2.10 -6.92
C GLU A 169 -27.41 0.93 -7.91
N ARG A 170 -27.42 -0.31 -7.42
CA ARG A 170 -27.68 -1.49 -8.26
C ARG A 170 -29.14 -1.89 -8.28
N ALA A 171 -29.93 -1.50 -7.28
CA ALA A 171 -31.34 -1.84 -7.15
C ALA A 171 -32.19 -1.09 -8.19
N THR A 172 -31.76 0.10 -8.59
CA THR A 172 -32.46 0.91 -9.60
C THR A 172 -31.50 1.25 -10.75
N PRO A 173 -31.84 0.92 -12.00
CA PRO A 173 -31.07 1.37 -13.15
C PRO A 173 -30.98 2.89 -13.16
N PHE A 174 -29.80 3.44 -13.20
CA PHE A 174 -29.60 4.89 -13.39
C PHE A 174 -28.64 5.13 -14.55
N PRO A 175 -28.80 6.26 -15.29
CA PRO A 175 -27.91 6.58 -16.38
C PRO A 175 -26.47 6.74 -15.90
N LYS A 176 -25.56 5.99 -16.48
CA LYS A 176 -24.12 6.07 -16.19
C LYS A 176 -23.43 6.86 -17.28
N LYS A 177 -22.46 7.70 -16.88
CA LYS A 177 -21.55 8.34 -17.83
C LYS A 177 -20.29 7.49 -17.88
N VAL A 178 -20.02 6.90 -19.04
CA VAL A 178 -18.91 5.97 -19.23
C VAL A 178 -18.05 6.48 -20.37
N ILE A 179 -16.74 6.45 -20.19
CA ILE A 179 -15.77 6.70 -21.25
C ILE A 179 -15.13 5.37 -21.59
N VAL A 180 -15.17 5.00 -22.86
CA VAL A 180 -14.54 3.80 -23.40
C VAL A 180 -13.40 4.23 -24.30
N PHE A 181 -12.18 3.77 -23.98
CA PHE A 181 -11.00 3.98 -24.82
C PHE A 181 -10.84 2.78 -25.73
N SER A 182 -11.07 2.98 -27.04
CA SER A 182 -10.92 1.95 -28.07
C SER A 182 -9.73 2.33 -28.94
N PRO A 183 -8.66 1.52 -28.97
CA PRO A 183 -7.50 1.78 -29.84
C PRO A 183 -7.84 1.65 -31.33
N HIS A 184 -8.81 0.80 -31.67
CA HIS A 184 -9.32 0.64 -33.05
C HIS A 184 -10.84 0.75 -33.06
N PRO A 185 -11.46 1.11 -34.18
CA PRO A 185 -12.90 1.42 -34.28
C PRO A 185 -13.88 0.30 -33.89
N ASP A 186 -13.43 -0.92 -33.75
CA ASP A 186 -14.24 -2.11 -33.46
C ASP A 186 -13.91 -2.79 -32.13
N ASP A 187 -12.81 -2.41 -31.47
CA ASP A 187 -12.34 -3.02 -30.24
C ASP A 187 -13.32 -2.89 -29.08
N ASP A 188 -14.02 -1.78 -28.99
CA ASP A 188 -15.06 -1.53 -27.99
C ASP A 188 -16.22 -2.49 -28.12
N VAL A 189 -16.68 -2.76 -29.33
CA VAL A 189 -17.79 -3.68 -29.61
C VAL A 189 -17.37 -5.13 -29.40
N ILE A 190 -16.20 -5.52 -29.90
CA ILE A 190 -15.66 -6.88 -29.79
C ILE A 190 -15.35 -7.24 -28.33
N SER A 191 -14.68 -6.34 -27.61
CA SER A 191 -14.21 -6.60 -26.24
C SER A 191 -15.24 -6.30 -25.18
N MET A 192 -16.10 -5.30 -25.36
CA MET A 192 -16.98 -4.77 -24.33
C MET A 192 -18.47 -4.66 -24.75
N GLY A 193 -18.85 -5.09 -25.95
CA GLY A 193 -20.21 -4.91 -26.46
C GLY A 193 -21.31 -5.42 -25.52
N GLY A 194 -21.12 -6.54 -24.87
CA GLY A 194 -22.01 -7.06 -23.85
C GLY A 194 -22.11 -6.18 -22.59
N THR A 195 -21.02 -5.56 -22.21
CA THR A 195 -20.94 -4.64 -21.05
C THR A 195 -21.59 -3.30 -21.40
N ILE A 196 -21.27 -2.74 -22.57
CA ILE A 196 -21.82 -1.46 -23.05
C ILE A 196 -23.34 -1.53 -23.15
N ARG A 197 -23.88 -2.66 -23.65
CA ARG A 197 -25.32 -2.88 -23.71
C ARG A 197 -26.01 -2.91 -22.33
N ARG A 198 -25.27 -3.23 -21.27
CA ARG A 198 -25.80 -3.33 -19.89
C ARG A 198 -25.61 -2.06 -19.08
N LEU A 199 -24.72 -1.18 -19.48
CA LEU A 199 -24.49 0.12 -18.87
C LEU A 199 -25.55 1.14 -19.25
#